data_9fa3e9027a0afa21af984b006213ea66
#
_entry.id   9fa3e9027a0afa21af984b006213ea66
#
_cell.length_a   1.000
_cell.length_b   1.000
_cell.length_c   1.000
_cell.angle_alpha   90.00
_cell.angle_beta   90.00
_cell.angle_gamma   90.00
#
_symmetry.space_group_name_H-M   'P 1'
#
loop_
_entity.id
_entity.type
_entity.pdbx_description
1 polymer ?
#
loop_
_entity_poly.entity_id
_entity_poly.type
_entity_poly.pdbx_seq_one_letter_code
_entity_poly.pdbx_strand_id
1 'polypeptide(L)'
;YLLIRFNLLLIDMMFLKILLVLSSLTMFMAGISANYEFDLKKIIALSTLSQLGLMMSILSMGLPDLAFFHLLTHAMFKALLFMCAGVVIHMMNNIQDIRYMGGLVYYIPLTSLCLNISNLALCGMPFLAGFYSKDLILDMFSMSNLNIMIFMLYYISTGLTVFYTIRLLFYLMLNHCKLMVVYNLYDEDYIMLKSMFILLMMSVIVGSSLSWMIFKYPYMIFLPFHLKMMVIYVSLMGFILG
;
A
#
# COMPACT_ATOMS: atom_id res chain seq x y z
N TYR A 1 -0.35 -17.42 2.52
CA TYR A 1 -1.56 -18.23 2.33
C TYR A 1 -1.50 -19.54 3.12
N LEU A 2 -0.41 -20.31 3.02
CA LEU A 2 -0.22 -21.54 3.78
C LEU A 2 -0.29 -21.30 5.29
N LEU A 3 0.37 -20.27 5.80
CA LEU A 3 0.33 -19.91 7.22
C LEU A 3 -1.09 -19.55 7.69
N ILE A 4 -1.91 -18.91 6.85
CA ILE A 4 -3.31 -18.63 7.16
C ILE A 4 -4.08 -19.95 7.35
N ARG A 5 -3.88 -20.92 6.47
CA ARG A 5 -4.57 -22.23 6.56
C ARG A 5 -4.14 -23.04 7.78
N PHE A 6 -2.86 -22.99 8.13
CA PHE A 6 -2.29 -23.70 9.28
C PHE A 6 -2.29 -22.90 10.58
N ASN A 7 -3.00 -21.78 10.64
CA ASN A 7 -2.99 -20.89 11.79
C ASN A 7 -3.37 -21.61 13.10
N LEU A 8 -4.34 -22.53 13.08
CA LEU A 8 -4.77 -23.29 14.25
C LEU A 8 -3.62 -24.11 14.89
N LEU A 9 -2.66 -24.58 14.09
CA LEU A 9 -1.50 -25.32 14.58
C LEU A 9 -0.39 -24.41 15.14
N LEU A 10 -0.45 -23.12 14.82
CA LEU A 10 0.60 -22.15 15.17
C LEU A 10 0.27 -21.33 16.42
N ILE A 11 -0.99 -21.28 16.86
CA ILE A 11 -1.48 -20.36 17.90
C ILE A 11 -0.70 -20.50 19.22
N ASP A 12 -0.32 -21.70 19.62
CA ASP A 12 0.33 -21.97 20.91
C ASP A 12 1.88 -21.92 20.84
N MET A 13 2.46 -21.53 19.72
CA MET A 13 3.91 -21.59 19.52
C MET A 13 4.61 -20.26 19.81
N MET A 14 5.77 -20.32 20.48
CA MET A 14 6.71 -19.18 20.61
C MET A 14 7.09 -18.58 19.25
N PHE A 15 6.91 -19.34 18.19
CA PHE A 15 7.17 -18.95 16.81
C PHE A 15 6.41 -17.68 16.39
N LEU A 16 5.15 -17.53 16.81
CA LEU A 16 4.34 -16.33 16.46
C LEU A 16 4.92 -15.03 17.00
N LYS A 17 5.52 -15.07 18.20
CA LYS A 17 6.17 -13.88 18.80
C LYS A 17 7.40 -13.48 18.01
N ILE A 18 8.22 -14.44 17.59
CA ILE A 18 9.40 -14.20 16.75
C ILE A 18 8.97 -13.68 15.40
N LEU A 19 7.96 -14.28 14.81
CA LEU A 19 7.38 -13.84 13.52
C LEU A 19 6.86 -12.41 13.57
N LEU A 20 6.25 -11.99 14.68
CA LEU A 20 5.77 -10.62 14.88
C LEU A 20 6.92 -9.60 14.87
N VAL A 21 8.02 -9.90 15.57
CA VAL A 21 9.20 -9.02 15.61
C VAL A 21 9.85 -8.94 14.22
N LEU A 22 10.08 -10.08 13.58
CA LEU A 22 10.68 -10.11 12.23
C LEU A 22 9.83 -9.37 11.21
N SER A 23 8.52 -9.56 11.23
CA SER A 23 7.60 -8.91 10.29
C SER A 23 7.51 -7.39 10.50
N SER A 24 7.52 -6.91 11.74
CA SER A 24 7.56 -5.48 12.03
C SER A 24 8.86 -4.83 11.59
N LEU A 25 9.99 -5.50 11.78
CA LEU A 25 11.30 -5.04 11.29
C LEU A 25 11.35 -5.03 9.76
N THR A 26 10.86 -6.07 9.07
CA THR A 26 10.82 -6.07 7.59
C THR A 26 9.96 -4.93 7.04
N MET A 27 8.80 -4.66 7.66
CA MET A 27 7.94 -3.55 7.29
C MET A 27 8.64 -2.20 7.42
N PHE A 28 9.34 -1.98 8.52
CA PHE A 28 10.09 -0.76 8.78
C PHE A 28 11.27 -0.58 7.82
N MET A 29 12.10 -1.61 7.65
CA MET A 29 13.26 -1.56 6.75
C MET A 29 12.85 -1.34 5.29
N ALA A 30 11.79 -2.03 4.84
CA ALA A 30 11.24 -1.84 3.49
C ALA A 30 10.69 -0.42 3.29
N GLY A 31 10.08 0.17 4.32
CA GLY A 31 9.60 1.56 4.27
C GLY A 31 10.75 2.56 4.15
N ILE A 32 11.83 2.38 4.89
CA ILE A 32 13.02 3.23 4.80
C ILE A 32 13.67 3.09 3.41
N SER A 33 13.95 1.87 2.96
CA SER A 33 14.62 1.64 1.69
C SER A 33 13.82 2.19 0.50
N ALA A 34 12.48 2.06 0.52
CA ALA A 34 11.61 2.63 -0.51
C ALA A 34 11.73 4.16 -0.62
N ASN A 35 12.04 4.85 0.48
CA ASN A 35 12.20 6.31 0.48
C ASN A 35 13.53 6.79 -0.11
N TYR A 36 14.55 5.95 -0.18
CA TYR A 36 15.85 6.31 -0.77
C TYR A 36 16.01 5.90 -2.23
N GLU A 37 15.22 4.92 -2.69
CA GLU A 37 15.27 4.45 -4.08
C GLU A 37 14.65 5.45 -5.05
N PHE A 38 15.23 5.50 -6.27
CA PHE A 38 14.74 6.35 -7.38
C PHE A 38 14.13 5.54 -8.52
N ASP A 39 14.35 4.23 -8.55
CA ASP A 39 13.80 3.35 -9.59
C ASP A 39 12.32 3.06 -9.29
N LEU A 40 11.42 3.40 -10.20
CA LEU A 40 9.98 3.20 -10.06
C LEU A 40 9.62 1.73 -9.75
N LYS A 41 10.21 0.77 -10.47
CA LYS A 41 9.96 -0.66 -10.23
C LYS A 41 10.40 -1.08 -8.81
N LYS A 42 11.56 -0.62 -8.35
CA LYS A 42 12.08 -0.96 -7.03
C LYS A 42 11.21 -0.36 -5.91
N ILE A 43 10.75 0.89 -6.07
CA ILE A 43 9.84 1.52 -5.10
C ILE A 43 8.55 0.70 -4.95
N ILE A 44 7.95 0.29 -6.07
CA ILE A 44 6.72 -0.53 -6.03
C ILE A 44 7.02 -1.92 -5.44
N ALA A 45 8.16 -2.54 -5.72
CA ALA A 45 8.55 -3.82 -5.13
C ALA A 45 8.79 -3.72 -3.60
N LEU A 46 9.49 -2.69 -3.13
CA LEU A 46 9.71 -2.45 -1.71
C LEU A 46 8.41 -2.13 -0.97
N SER A 47 7.49 -1.43 -1.63
CA SER A 47 6.16 -1.20 -1.07
C SER A 47 5.32 -2.49 -0.99
N THR A 48 5.51 -3.51 -1.86
CA THR A 48 4.89 -4.83 -1.65
C THR A 48 5.49 -5.54 -0.45
N LEU A 49 6.81 -5.46 -0.26
CA LEU A 49 7.50 -6.07 0.87
C LEU A 49 7.00 -5.50 2.21
N SER A 50 6.82 -4.18 2.30
CA SER A 50 6.28 -3.54 3.51
C SER A 50 4.85 -4.01 3.82
N GLN A 51 3.99 -4.14 2.82
CA GLN A 51 2.62 -4.64 3.03
C GLN A 51 2.56 -6.13 3.36
N LEU A 52 3.47 -6.94 2.82
CA LEU A 52 3.62 -8.34 3.24
C LEU A 52 4.05 -8.44 4.71
N GLY A 53 4.95 -7.57 5.16
CA GLY A 53 5.32 -7.45 6.57
C GLY A 53 4.09 -7.16 7.46
N LEU A 54 3.20 -6.26 7.02
CA LEU A 54 1.94 -5.97 7.70
C LEU A 54 1.02 -7.21 7.76
N MET A 55 0.89 -7.96 6.67
CA MET A 55 0.07 -9.19 6.65
C MET A 55 0.62 -10.25 7.61
N MET A 56 1.94 -10.46 7.63
CA MET A 56 2.58 -11.46 8.48
C MET A 56 2.46 -11.12 9.96
N SER A 57 2.52 -9.84 10.30
CA SER A 57 2.38 -9.39 11.70
C SER A 57 0.96 -9.57 12.24
N ILE A 58 -0.08 -9.36 11.42
CA ILE A 58 -1.46 -9.59 11.82
C ILE A 58 -1.73 -11.07 12.00
N LEU A 59 -1.18 -11.88 11.10
CA LEU A 59 -1.28 -13.32 11.22
C LEU A 59 -0.62 -13.81 12.51
N SER A 60 0.51 -13.22 12.90
CA SER A 60 1.19 -13.54 14.16
C SER A 60 0.38 -13.14 15.41
N MET A 61 -0.58 -12.21 15.27
CA MET A 61 -1.54 -11.86 16.33
C MET A 61 -2.74 -12.82 16.41
N GLY A 62 -2.82 -13.83 15.55
CA GLY A 62 -3.91 -14.79 15.52
C GLY A 62 -5.18 -14.30 14.83
N LEU A 63 -5.07 -13.34 13.91
CA LEU A 63 -6.19 -12.78 13.14
C LEU A 63 -6.08 -13.14 11.65
N PRO A 64 -6.29 -14.42 11.25
CA PRO A 64 -6.08 -14.87 9.88
C PRO A 64 -7.08 -14.26 8.89
N ASP A 65 -8.31 -14.01 9.32
CA ASP A 65 -9.36 -13.45 8.45
C ASP A 65 -9.02 -12.03 7.98
N LEU A 66 -8.47 -11.20 8.89
CA LEU A 66 -7.99 -9.87 8.56
C LEU A 66 -6.76 -9.90 7.63
N ALA A 67 -5.83 -10.83 7.87
CA ALA A 67 -4.69 -11.03 7.00
C ALA A 67 -5.12 -11.44 5.59
N PHE A 68 -6.10 -12.33 5.48
CA PHE A 68 -6.67 -12.76 4.21
C PHE A 68 -7.41 -11.62 3.50
N PHE A 69 -8.22 -10.86 4.22
CA PHE A 69 -8.93 -9.70 3.69
C PHE A 69 -7.96 -8.68 3.10
N HIS A 70 -6.90 -8.33 3.85
CA HIS A 70 -5.90 -7.40 3.36
C HIS A 70 -5.11 -7.95 2.17
N LEU A 71 -4.84 -9.26 2.12
CA LEU A 71 -4.19 -9.89 0.99
C LEU A 71 -5.00 -9.71 -0.31
N LEU A 72 -6.32 -9.90 -0.26
CA LEU A 72 -7.18 -9.73 -1.43
C LEU A 72 -7.25 -8.27 -1.90
N THR A 73 -7.50 -7.33 -0.98
CA THR A 73 -7.53 -5.90 -1.32
C THR A 73 -6.20 -5.41 -1.85
N HIS A 74 -5.09 -5.83 -1.22
CA HIS A 74 -3.74 -5.49 -1.66
C HIS A 74 -3.43 -5.98 -3.08
N ALA A 75 -3.87 -7.18 -3.43
CA ALA A 75 -3.65 -7.74 -4.77
C ALA A 75 -4.25 -6.84 -5.86
N MET A 76 -5.45 -6.28 -5.64
CA MET A 76 -6.13 -5.44 -6.63
C MET A 76 -5.39 -4.13 -6.90
N PHE A 77 -5.12 -3.33 -5.88
CA PHE A 77 -4.45 -2.04 -6.12
C PHE A 77 -2.97 -2.19 -6.49
N LYS A 78 -2.30 -3.27 -6.08
CA LYS A 78 -0.91 -3.52 -6.51
C LYS A 78 -0.83 -3.99 -7.96
N ALA A 79 -1.74 -4.85 -8.41
CA ALA A 79 -1.82 -5.21 -9.82
C ALA A 79 -2.01 -3.95 -10.68
N LEU A 80 -2.90 -3.04 -10.26
CA LEU A 80 -3.10 -1.77 -10.95
C LEU A 80 -1.83 -0.91 -10.98
N LEU A 81 -1.11 -0.79 -9.84
CA LEU A 81 0.16 -0.05 -9.79
C LEU A 81 1.20 -0.59 -10.76
N PHE A 82 1.39 -1.91 -10.80
CA PHE A 82 2.35 -2.53 -11.71
C PHE A 82 1.96 -2.36 -13.18
N MET A 83 0.68 -2.45 -13.51
CA MET A 83 0.20 -2.21 -14.88
C MET A 83 0.45 -0.76 -15.30
N CYS A 84 0.09 0.22 -14.46
CA CYS A 84 0.35 1.64 -14.74
C CYS A 84 1.86 1.93 -14.87
N ALA A 85 2.68 1.39 -13.97
CA ALA A 85 4.13 1.55 -14.05
C ALA A 85 4.72 0.92 -15.32
N GLY A 86 4.17 -0.22 -15.73
CA GLY A 86 4.56 -0.87 -17.00
C GLY A 86 4.31 0.02 -18.21
N VAL A 87 3.13 0.65 -18.29
CA VAL A 87 2.80 1.61 -19.37
C VAL A 87 3.73 2.81 -19.33
N VAL A 88 3.92 3.43 -18.17
CA VAL A 88 4.80 4.60 -18.02
C VAL A 88 6.23 4.28 -18.47
N ILE A 89 6.81 3.17 -18.04
CA ILE A 89 8.16 2.77 -18.41
C ILE A 89 8.27 2.47 -19.91
N HIS A 90 7.26 1.82 -20.49
CA HIS A 90 7.23 1.53 -21.93
C HIS A 90 7.20 2.82 -22.75
N MET A 91 6.33 3.77 -22.39
CA MET A 91 6.22 5.07 -23.05
C MET A 91 7.49 5.92 -22.90
N MET A 92 8.21 5.79 -21.78
CA MET A 92 9.47 6.47 -21.50
C MET A 92 10.71 5.73 -22.06
N ASN A 93 10.56 4.85 -23.08
CA ASN A 93 11.65 4.08 -23.67
C ASN A 93 12.52 3.34 -22.64
N ASN A 94 11.87 2.65 -21.70
CA ASN A 94 12.49 1.84 -20.65
C ASN A 94 13.28 2.63 -19.58
N ILE A 95 13.14 3.95 -19.49
CA ILE A 95 13.67 4.73 -18.38
C ILE A 95 12.89 4.35 -17.13
N GLN A 96 13.60 4.04 -16.04
CA GLN A 96 13.00 3.62 -14.76
C GLN A 96 13.14 4.67 -13.67
N ASP A 97 14.08 5.60 -13.83
CA ASP A 97 14.36 6.65 -12.85
C ASP A 97 13.25 7.71 -12.83
N ILE A 98 12.61 7.88 -11.64
CA ILE A 98 11.52 8.85 -11.43
C ILE A 98 11.97 10.31 -11.59
N ARG A 99 13.26 10.59 -11.43
CA ARG A 99 13.82 11.96 -11.49
C ARG A 99 13.76 12.57 -12.90
N TYR A 100 13.75 11.72 -13.92
CA TYR A 100 13.66 12.14 -15.33
C TYR A 100 12.22 12.21 -15.81
N MET A 101 11.30 11.51 -15.12
CA MET A 101 9.88 11.54 -15.40
C MET A 101 9.26 12.81 -14.79
N GLY A 102 8.17 13.29 -15.38
CA GLY A 102 7.41 14.41 -14.81
C GLY A 102 6.29 14.84 -15.72
N GLY A 103 5.29 15.53 -15.16
CA GLY A 103 4.17 16.06 -15.93
C GLY A 103 3.29 15.01 -16.61
N LEU A 104 3.29 13.75 -16.13
CA LEU A 104 2.55 12.65 -16.75
C LEU A 104 1.04 12.93 -16.87
N VAL A 105 0.51 13.76 -16.01
CA VAL A 105 -0.91 14.15 -16.05
C VAL A 105 -1.28 14.80 -17.38
N TYR A 106 -0.37 15.56 -17.98
CA TYR A 106 -0.62 16.26 -19.24
C TYR A 106 -0.47 15.34 -20.45
N TYR A 107 0.43 14.36 -20.38
CA TYR A 107 0.76 13.50 -21.52
C TYR A 107 -0.05 12.21 -21.52
N ILE A 108 -0.26 11.60 -20.36
CA ILE A 108 -0.88 10.28 -20.21
C ILE A 108 -1.95 10.39 -19.08
N PRO A 109 -3.09 11.07 -19.32
CA PRO A 109 -4.06 11.39 -18.27
C PRO A 109 -4.76 10.17 -17.67
N LEU A 110 -5.12 9.15 -18.46
CA LEU A 110 -5.84 7.98 -17.97
C LEU A 110 -4.95 7.08 -17.09
N THR A 111 -3.73 6.81 -17.55
CA THR A 111 -2.77 6.01 -16.76
C THR A 111 -2.35 6.75 -15.50
N SER A 112 -2.18 8.07 -15.55
CA SER A 112 -1.86 8.89 -14.37
C SER A 112 -2.98 8.87 -13.33
N LEU A 113 -4.25 8.91 -13.76
CA LEU A 113 -5.40 8.77 -12.89
C LEU A 113 -5.44 7.40 -12.20
N CYS A 114 -5.23 6.31 -12.94
CA CYS A 114 -5.16 4.96 -12.39
C CYS A 114 -4.03 4.82 -11.35
N LEU A 115 -2.88 5.40 -11.63
CA LEU A 115 -1.71 5.40 -10.75
C LEU A 115 -1.99 6.20 -9.47
N ASN A 116 -2.65 7.35 -9.57
CA ASN A 116 -3.03 8.16 -8.41
C ASN A 116 -4.00 7.43 -7.50
N ILE A 117 -5.08 6.84 -8.04
CA ILE A 117 -6.07 6.10 -7.24
C ILE A 117 -5.44 4.91 -6.53
N SER A 118 -4.58 4.16 -7.21
CA SER A 118 -3.90 3.01 -6.61
C SER A 118 -2.90 3.41 -5.51
N ASN A 119 -2.20 4.53 -5.66
CA ASN A 119 -1.34 5.10 -4.63
C ASN A 119 -2.14 5.59 -3.42
N LEU A 120 -3.27 6.27 -3.63
CA LEU A 120 -4.17 6.71 -2.56
C LEU A 120 -4.79 5.51 -1.82
N ALA A 121 -5.13 4.44 -2.54
CA ALA A 121 -5.59 3.19 -1.93
C ALA A 121 -4.51 2.56 -1.04
N LEU A 122 -3.24 2.61 -1.46
CA LEU A 122 -2.12 2.13 -0.67
C LEU A 122 -1.88 2.97 0.60
N CYS A 123 -2.06 4.29 0.52
CA CYS A 123 -2.01 5.18 1.70
C CYS A 123 -3.11 4.86 2.72
N GLY A 124 -4.25 4.30 2.28
CA GLY A 124 -5.42 4.09 3.13
C GLY A 124 -6.34 5.30 3.18
N MET A 125 -6.47 6.03 2.07
CA MET A 125 -7.44 7.13 2.00
C MET A 125 -8.87 6.62 2.17
N PRO A 126 -9.74 7.36 2.87
CA PRO A 126 -11.13 6.97 3.11
C PRO A 126 -11.87 6.57 1.82
N PHE A 127 -12.76 5.60 1.95
CA PHE A 127 -13.60 5.04 0.88
C PHE A 127 -12.88 4.19 -0.19
N LEU A 128 -11.56 4.05 -0.16
CA LEU A 128 -10.82 3.14 -1.02
C LEU A 128 -10.63 1.76 -0.36
N ALA A 129 -10.35 0.73 -1.15
CA ALA A 129 -10.18 -0.63 -0.65
C ALA A 129 -9.11 -0.75 0.45
N GLY A 130 -8.04 0.04 0.35
CA GLY A 130 -6.98 0.08 1.35
C GLY A 130 -7.41 0.60 2.72
N PHE A 131 -8.36 1.52 2.79
CA PHE A 131 -8.91 2.03 4.04
C PHE A 131 -9.61 0.93 4.85
N TYR A 132 -10.54 0.20 4.21
CA TYR A 132 -11.30 -0.84 4.89
C TYR A 132 -10.42 -1.95 5.48
N SER A 133 -9.30 -2.24 4.85
CA SER A 133 -8.39 -3.28 5.34
C SER A 133 -7.31 -2.73 6.28
N LYS A 134 -6.57 -1.71 5.87
CA LYS A 134 -5.40 -1.20 6.60
C LYS A 134 -5.77 -0.52 7.92
N ASP A 135 -6.80 0.34 7.91
CA ASP A 135 -7.25 1.03 9.12
C ASP A 135 -7.78 0.04 10.15
N LEU A 136 -8.62 -0.89 9.72
CA LEU A 136 -9.16 -1.92 10.61
C LEU A 136 -8.04 -2.77 11.25
N ILE A 137 -6.98 -3.04 10.50
CA ILE A 137 -5.78 -3.71 10.98
C ILE A 137 -5.06 -2.90 12.06
N LEU A 138 -4.84 -1.60 11.80
CA LEU A 138 -4.16 -0.72 12.76
C LEU A 138 -4.99 -0.54 14.04
N ASP A 139 -6.30 -0.48 13.91
CA ASP A 139 -7.21 -0.42 15.06
C ASP A 139 -7.14 -1.70 15.90
N MET A 140 -7.18 -2.88 15.29
CA MET A 140 -7.01 -4.15 16.00
C MET A 140 -5.63 -4.29 16.64
N PHE A 141 -4.61 -3.76 15.99
CA PHE A 141 -3.25 -3.72 16.50
C PHE A 141 -3.15 -2.83 17.76
N SER A 142 -3.82 -1.69 17.75
CA SER A 142 -3.85 -0.76 18.89
C SER A 142 -4.67 -1.27 20.09
N MET A 143 -5.61 -2.19 19.86
CA MET A 143 -6.36 -2.86 20.93
C MET A 143 -5.55 -3.96 21.62
N SER A 144 -4.55 -4.51 20.98
CA SER A 144 -3.74 -5.58 21.52
C SER A 144 -2.66 -5.07 22.48
N ASN A 145 -2.39 -5.85 23.53
CA ASN A 145 -1.33 -5.53 24.50
C ASN A 145 0.05 -5.88 23.92
N LEU A 146 0.59 -5.00 23.11
CA LEU A 146 1.89 -5.17 22.46
C LEU A 146 3.00 -4.40 23.17
N ASN A 147 4.25 -4.82 22.92
CA ASN A 147 5.42 -4.05 23.34
C ASN A 147 5.45 -2.69 22.64
N ILE A 148 5.75 -1.64 23.40
CA ILE A 148 5.82 -0.25 22.92
C ILE A 148 6.74 -0.13 21.68
N MET A 149 7.84 -0.88 21.63
CA MET A 149 8.77 -0.86 20.49
C MET A 149 8.08 -1.33 19.19
N ILE A 150 7.32 -2.43 19.25
CA ILE A 150 6.60 -2.95 18.07
C ILE A 150 5.50 -1.97 17.65
N PHE A 151 4.79 -1.41 18.62
CA PHE A 151 3.79 -0.39 18.38
C PHE A 151 4.36 0.82 17.64
N MET A 152 5.48 1.36 18.10
CA MET A 152 6.15 2.48 17.45
C MET A 152 6.63 2.15 16.04
N LEU A 153 7.26 0.98 15.83
CA LEU A 153 7.69 0.53 14.51
C LEU A 153 6.54 0.46 13.52
N TYR A 154 5.38 0.02 13.96
CA TYR A 154 4.18 -0.06 13.15
C TYR A 154 3.67 1.29 12.67
N TYR A 155 3.50 2.23 13.59
CA TYR A 155 3.03 3.57 13.25
C TYR A 155 4.05 4.34 12.40
N ILE A 156 5.33 4.26 12.73
CA ILE A 156 6.38 4.89 11.91
C ILE A 156 6.38 4.30 10.50
N SER A 157 6.27 2.98 10.35
CA SER A 157 6.26 2.36 9.03
C SER A 157 5.02 2.73 8.21
N THR A 158 3.84 2.92 8.84
CA THR A 158 2.65 3.44 8.14
C THR A 158 2.87 4.88 7.67
N GLY A 159 3.53 5.73 8.46
CA GLY A 159 3.94 7.07 8.03
C GLY A 159 4.91 7.04 6.84
N LEU A 160 5.89 6.14 6.86
CA LEU A 160 6.82 5.94 5.74
C LEU A 160 6.11 5.49 4.45
N THR A 161 5.00 4.72 4.57
CA THR A 161 4.21 4.36 3.37
C THR A 161 3.59 5.58 2.71
N VAL A 162 3.10 6.54 3.47
CA VAL A 162 2.56 7.79 2.92
C VAL A 162 3.69 8.66 2.36
N PHE A 163 4.82 8.71 3.03
CA PHE A 163 5.98 9.49 2.59
C PHE A 163 6.43 9.08 1.17
N TYR A 164 6.72 7.80 0.91
CA TYR A 164 7.17 7.40 -0.43
C TYR A 164 6.10 7.53 -1.50
N THR A 165 4.81 7.39 -1.16
CA THR A 165 3.73 7.60 -2.15
C THR A 165 3.62 9.06 -2.56
N ILE A 166 3.70 10.01 -1.62
CA ILE A 166 3.69 11.43 -1.93
C ILE A 166 4.90 11.83 -2.76
N ARG A 167 6.10 11.34 -2.38
CA ARG A 167 7.31 11.53 -3.16
C ARG A 167 7.15 11.04 -4.60
N LEU A 168 6.55 9.87 -4.79
CA LEU A 168 6.27 9.29 -6.09
C LEU A 168 5.32 10.17 -6.90
N LEU A 169 4.23 10.63 -6.28
CA LEU A 169 3.27 11.55 -6.91
C LEU A 169 3.92 12.87 -7.30
N PHE A 170 4.77 13.43 -6.43
CA PHE A 170 5.45 14.67 -6.72
C PHE A 170 6.34 14.56 -7.97
N TYR A 171 7.20 13.54 -8.03
CA TYR A 171 8.10 13.36 -9.17
C TYR A 171 7.38 13.03 -10.46
N LEU A 172 6.36 12.19 -10.45
CA LEU A 172 5.68 11.74 -11.65
C LEU A 172 4.65 12.75 -12.18
N MET A 173 3.93 13.44 -11.28
CA MET A 173 2.78 14.25 -11.66
C MET A 173 3.07 15.74 -11.68
N LEU A 174 3.69 16.27 -10.62
CA LEU A 174 3.85 17.71 -10.41
C LEU A 174 5.15 18.27 -10.98
N ASN A 175 6.21 17.47 -11.00
CA ASN A 175 7.50 17.93 -11.49
C ASN A 175 7.48 18.05 -13.02
N HIS A 176 8.37 18.90 -13.57
CA HIS A 176 8.56 19.00 -15.02
C HIS A 176 9.35 17.82 -15.55
N CYS A 177 9.02 17.38 -16.77
CA CYS A 177 9.78 16.35 -17.47
C CYS A 177 11.21 16.87 -17.77
N LYS A 178 12.22 16.13 -17.31
CA LYS A 178 13.65 16.48 -17.48
C LYS A 178 14.32 15.68 -18.59
N LEU A 179 13.55 15.08 -19.48
CA LEU A 179 14.08 14.34 -20.61
C LEU A 179 14.65 15.31 -21.66
N MET A 180 15.84 15.00 -22.15
CA MET A 180 16.47 15.78 -23.24
C MET A 180 15.79 15.53 -24.59
N VAL A 181 15.12 14.39 -24.76
CA VAL A 181 14.42 14.01 -26.00
C VAL A 181 12.92 14.03 -25.73
N VAL A 182 12.19 14.74 -26.57
CA VAL A 182 10.73 14.76 -26.53
C VAL A 182 10.20 13.46 -27.12
N TYR A 183 9.61 12.61 -26.30
CA TYR A 183 8.92 11.41 -26.74
C TYR A 183 7.45 11.73 -27.01
N ASN A 184 6.86 11.04 -27.98
CA ASN A 184 5.43 11.08 -28.19
C ASN A 184 4.76 10.25 -27.10
N LEU A 185 4.37 10.90 -26.00
CA LEU A 185 3.68 10.30 -24.89
C LEU A 185 2.17 10.44 -25.11
N TYR A 186 1.45 9.32 -25.21
CA TYR A 186 0.00 9.30 -25.38
C TYR A 186 -0.63 8.00 -24.86
N ASP A 187 -1.90 8.06 -24.47
CA ASP A 187 -2.66 6.90 -24.00
C ASP A 187 -3.29 6.14 -25.21
N GLU A 188 -2.48 5.45 -26.01
CA GLU A 188 -2.98 4.74 -27.20
C GLU A 188 -3.31 3.27 -26.98
N ASP A 189 -2.70 2.61 -26.00
CA ASP A 189 -2.86 1.18 -25.79
C ASP A 189 -4.23 0.82 -25.20
N TYR A 190 -5.25 0.81 -26.06
CA TYR A 190 -6.64 0.52 -25.68
C TYR A 190 -6.82 -0.81 -24.91
N ILE A 191 -6.04 -1.82 -25.24
CA ILE A 191 -6.11 -3.14 -24.58
C ILE A 191 -5.63 -3.03 -23.12
N MET A 192 -4.53 -2.32 -22.88
CA MET A 192 -4.00 -2.10 -21.54
C MET A 192 -4.92 -1.18 -20.72
N LEU A 193 -5.42 -0.11 -21.30
CA LEU A 193 -6.36 0.81 -20.64
C LEU A 193 -7.64 0.11 -20.20
N LYS A 194 -8.20 -0.77 -21.03
CA LYS A 194 -9.41 -1.53 -20.68
C LYS A 194 -9.19 -2.46 -19.49
N SER A 195 -8.05 -3.13 -19.42
CA SER A 195 -7.69 -3.98 -18.28
C SER A 195 -7.45 -3.17 -16.99
N MET A 196 -6.79 -2.02 -17.09
CA MET A 196 -6.58 -1.11 -15.97
C MET A 196 -7.88 -0.53 -15.42
N PHE A 197 -8.85 -0.21 -16.29
CA PHE A 197 -10.15 0.31 -15.87
C PHE A 197 -10.93 -0.68 -15.00
N ILE A 198 -10.90 -1.97 -15.34
CA ILE A 198 -11.53 -3.02 -14.51
C ILE A 198 -10.86 -3.08 -13.13
N LEU A 199 -9.53 -3.09 -13.09
CA LEU A 199 -8.80 -3.10 -11.82
C LEU A 199 -9.01 -1.83 -11.00
N LEU A 200 -9.18 -0.67 -11.66
CA LEU A 200 -9.50 0.58 -11.00
C LEU A 200 -10.85 0.50 -10.27
N MET A 201 -11.88 0.03 -10.94
CA MET A 201 -13.20 -0.17 -10.32
C MET A 201 -13.13 -1.14 -9.15
N MET A 202 -12.35 -2.22 -9.29
CA MET A 202 -12.13 -3.18 -8.20
C MET A 202 -11.36 -2.55 -7.03
N SER A 203 -10.39 -1.68 -7.26
CA SER A 203 -9.63 -1.02 -6.18
C SER A 203 -10.48 -0.07 -5.33
N VAL A 204 -11.62 0.38 -5.83
CA VAL A 204 -12.57 1.23 -5.09
C VAL A 204 -13.63 0.39 -4.37
N ILE A 205 -14.30 -0.53 -5.09
CA ILE A 205 -15.51 -1.22 -4.63
C ILE A 205 -15.20 -2.46 -3.78
N VAL A 206 -14.12 -3.19 -4.10
CA VAL A 206 -13.84 -4.50 -3.50
C VAL A 206 -13.61 -4.41 -1.98
N GLY A 207 -13.08 -3.30 -1.46
CA GLY A 207 -12.87 -3.13 -0.01
C GLY A 207 -14.17 -3.26 0.78
N SER A 208 -15.21 -2.53 0.38
CA SER A 208 -16.51 -2.57 1.04
C SER A 208 -17.26 -3.89 0.79
N SER A 209 -17.27 -4.40 -0.43
CA SER A 209 -17.98 -5.65 -0.76
C SER A 209 -17.37 -6.87 -0.08
N LEU A 210 -16.04 -7.01 -0.07
CA LEU A 210 -15.37 -8.12 0.61
C LEU A 210 -15.50 -8.05 2.13
N SER A 211 -15.53 -6.86 2.74
CA SER A 211 -15.75 -6.75 4.18
C SER A 211 -17.07 -7.37 4.60
N TRP A 212 -18.15 -7.17 3.82
CA TRP A 212 -19.46 -7.77 4.07
C TRP A 212 -19.51 -9.28 3.78
N MET A 213 -18.70 -9.76 2.84
CA MET A 213 -18.67 -11.18 2.49
C MET A 213 -17.84 -12.03 3.46
N ILE A 214 -16.69 -11.50 3.92
CA ILE A 214 -15.74 -12.25 4.75
C ILE A 214 -16.15 -12.21 6.23
N PHE A 215 -16.54 -11.03 6.73
CA PHE A 215 -16.87 -10.86 8.15
C PHE A 215 -18.37 -11.08 8.39
N LYS A 216 -18.71 -12.23 8.98
CA LYS A 216 -20.08 -12.52 9.42
C LYS A 216 -20.56 -11.54 10.50
N TYR A 217 -19.63 -11.14 11.37
CA TYR A 217 -19.87 -10.15 12.42
C TYR A 217 -18.80 -9.07 12.29
N PRO A 218 -19.17 -7.78 12.35
CA PRO A 218 -18.20 -6.70 12.32
C PRO A 218 -17.33 -6.74 13.57
N TYR A 219 -16.04 -6.47 13.41
CA TYR A 219 -15.14 -6.33 14.56
C TYR A 219 -15.56 -5.13 15.39
N MET A 220 -15.79 -5.35 16.70
CA MET A 220 -16.10 -4.29 17.63
C MET A 220 -14.81 -3.63 18.10
N ILE A 221 -14.63 -2.36 17.74
CA ILE A 221 -13.43 -1.58 18.03
C ILE A 221 -13.77 -0.60 19.15
N PHE A 222 -13.19 -0.84 20.34
CA PHE A 222 -13.30 0.04 21.51
C PHE A 222 -11.97 0.72 21.77
N LEU A 223 -11.70 1.81 21.09
CA LEU A 223 -10.48 2.59 21.24
C LEU A 223 -10.80 3.99 21.80
N PRO A 224 -9.95 4.53 22.69
CA PRO A 224 -10.02 5.94 23.06
C PRO A 224 -9.77 6.81 21.82
N PHE A 225 -10.40 7.96 21.76
CA PHE A 225 -10.36 8.87 20.63
C PHE A 225 -8.92 9.18 20.14
N HIS A 226 -7.98 9.36 21.07
CA HIS A 226 -6.59 9.66 20.76
C HIS A 226 -5.91 8.53 19.95
N LEU A 227 -6.11 7.27 20.32
CA LEU A 227 -5.52 6.14 19.59
C LEU A 227 -6.15 5.96 18.21
N LYS A 228 -7.45 6.18 18.10
CA LYS A 228 -8.14 6.12 16.81
C LYS A 228 -7.63 7.20 15.84
N MET A 229 -7.35 8.40 16.34
CA MET A 229 -6.83 9.49 15.52
C MET A 229 -5.33 9.37 15.21
N MET A 230 -4.58 8.48 15.88
CA MET A 230 -3.14 8.30 15.65
C MET A 230 -2.81 7.93 14.21
N VAL A 231 -3.64 7.11 13.56
CA VAL A 231 -3.44 6.72 12.15
C VAL A 231 -3.48 7.95 11.24
N ILE A 232 -4.44 8.85 11.48
CA ILE A 232 -4.59 10.09 10.70
C ILE A 232 -3.42 11.04 10.99
N TYR A 233 -3.01 11.21 12.24
CA TYR A 233 -1.88 12.07 12.59
C TYR A 233 -0.59 11.58 11.93
N VAL A 234 -0.32 10.29 11.97
CA VAL A 234 0.88 9.72 11.37
C VAL A 234 0.85 9.82 9.83
N SER A 235 -0.32 9.61 9.22
CA SER A 235 -0.47 9.79 7.77
C SER A 235 -0.28 11.25 7.34
N LEU A 236 -0.81 12.21 8.10
CA LEU A 236 -0.59 13.65 7.85
C LEU A 236 0.88 14.03 8.03
N MET A 237 1.55 13.52 9.05
CA MET A 237 3.00 13.75 9.23
C MET A 237 3.80 13.16 8.06
N GLY A 238 3.45 11.96 7.61
CA GLY A 238 4.05 11.35 6.41
C GLY A 238 3.82 12.18 5.14
N PHE A 239 2.65 12.82 5.01
CA PHE A 239 2.33 13.71 3.90
C PHE A 239 3.17 15.00 3.92
N ILE A 240 3.37 15.61 5.08
CA ILE A 240 4.14 16.87 5.22
C ILE A 240 5.63 16.64 4.96
N LEU A 241 6.14 15.49 5.38
CA LEU A 241 7.55 15.13 5.22
C LEU A 241 7.91 14.67 3.80
N GLY A 242 6.96 14.09 3.04
CA GLY A 242 7.16 13.58 1.67
C GLY A 242 7.11 14.66 0.62
#